data_50cc4ad67702cbef8258e554cbe47187
#
_entry.id   50cc4ad67702cbef8258e554cbe47187
#
_cell.length_a   1.000
_cell.length_b   1.000
_cell.length_c   1.000
_cell.angle_alpha   90.00
_cell.angle_beta   90.00
_cell.angle_gamma   90.00
#
_symmetry.space_group_name_H-M   'P 1'
#
loop_
_entity.id
_entity.type
_entity.pdbx_description
1 polymer ?
#
loop_
_entity_poly.entity_id
_entity_poly.type
_entity_poly.pdbx_seq_one_letter_code
_entity_poly.pdbx_strand_id
1 'polypeptide(L)'
;MNACRQGLAIAQDSGNRFNESILAFNLARLEAREAVTVAAFDHRTLAVRNYHDSGNVASLRSPLAGVSVFLDRLGRFEPASTIAGFALSPLAVAAAPEFMTTIAHLRDVLGARIYELLAQRGEAMNMAAIAAYAYDQIGQARTELEQLR
;
A
#
# COMPACT_ATOMS: atom_id res chain seq x y z
N MET A 1 11.38 -15.68 3.13
CA MET A 1 9.95 -15.58 3.48
C MET A 1 9.59 -16.17 4.82
N ASN A 2 10.08 -17.37 5.14
CA ASN A 2 9.80 -18.02 6.44
C ASN A 2 10.28 -17.20 7.64
N ALA A 3 11.45 -16.57 7.55
CA ALA A 3 11.96 -15.71 8.61
C ALA A 3 11.03 -14.53 8.89
N CYS A 4 10.46 -13.92 7.84
CA CYS A 4 9.49 -12.82 8.01
C CYS A 4 8.19 -13.29 8.67
N ARG A 5 7.68 -14.46 8.31
CA ARG A 5 6.48 -15.03 8.92
C ARG A 5 6.69 -15.38 10.38
N GLN A 6 7.84 -15.97 10.71
CA GLN A 6 8.20 -16.29 12.10
C GLN A 6 8.34 -15.02 12.93
N GLY A 7 9.05 -14.02 12.40
CA GLY A 7 9.18 -12.72 13.06
C GLY A 7 7.85 -12.03 13.26
N LEU A 8 6.95 -12.08 12.26
CA LEU A 8 5.61 -11.52 12.36
C LEU A 8 4.80 -12.17 13.48
N ALA A 9 4.83 -13.50 13.57
CA ALA A 9 4.14 -14.24 14.64
C ALA A 9 4.67 -13.83 16.02
N ILE A 10 5.98 -13.69 16.17
CA ILE A 10 6.60 -13.24 17.43
C ILE A 10 6.17 -11.82 17.76
N ALA A 11 6.18 -10.91 16.78
CA ALA A 11 5.77 -9.53 16.99
C ALA A 11 4.30 -9.43 17.40
N GLN A 12 3.43 -10.25 16.79
CA GLN A 12 2.00 -10.30 17.13
C GLN A 12 1.79 -10.83 18.55
N ASP A 13 2.48 -11.91 18.92
CA ASP A 13 2.37 -12.53 20.26
C ASP A 13 2.87 -11.59 21.36
N SER A 14 3.91 -10.81 21.10
CA SER A 14 4.46 -9.85 22.06
C SER A 14 3.77 -8.50 22.07
N GLY A 15 2.84 -8.25 21.14
CA GLY A 15 2.16 -6.96 21.00
C GLY A 15 3.05 -5.85 20.44
N ASN A 16 4.16 -6.19 19.80
CA ASN A 16 5.08 -5.21 19.22
C ASN A 16 4.58 -4.75 17.85
N ARG A 17 3.68 -3.77 17.86
CA ARG A 17 3.02 -3.28 16.64
C ARG A 17 3.97 -2.64 15.64
N PHE A 18 5.04 -2.01 16.10
CA PHE A 18 6.03 -1.41 15.21
C PHE A 18 6.72 -2.47 14.37
N ASN A 19 7.26 -3.52 15.02
CA ASN A 19 7.90 -4.62 14.32
C ASN A 19 6.89 -5.42 13.47
N GLU A 20 5.67 -5.60 13.96
CA GLU A 20 4.60 -6.22 13.18
C GLU A 20 4.38 -5.49 11.85
N SER A 21 4.33 -4.16 11.88
CA SER A 21 4.10 -3.35 10.68
C SER A 21 5.25 -3.46 9.68
N ILE A 22 6.50 -3.43 10.15
CA ILE A 22 7.68 -3.57 9.30
C ILE A 22 7.71 -4.96 8.66
N LEU A 23 7.46 -6.00 9.43
CA LEU A 23 7.48 -7.38 8.94
C LEU A 23 6.33 -7.64 7.98
N ALA A 24 5.13 -7.11 8.27
CA ALA A 24 3.99 -7.20 7.37
C ALA A 24 4.28 -6.48 6.04
N PHE A 25 4.90 -5.31 6.09
CA PHE A 25 5.30 -4.58 4.90
C PHE A 25 6.25 -5.41 4.03
N ASN A 26 7.29 -5.96 4.62
CA ASN A 26 8.27 -6.77 3.89
C ASN A 26 7.66 -8.06 3.35
N LEU A 27 6.81 -8.71 4.13
CA LEU A 27 6.15 -9.96 3.72
C LEU A 27 5.21 -9.72 2.54
N ALA A 28 4.47 -8.62 2.54
CA ALA A 28 3.61 -8.24 1.40
C ALA A 28 4.41 -8.11 0.11
N ARG A 29 5.59 -7.49 0.17
CA ARG A 29 6.48 -7.38 -1.01
C ARG A 29 6.92 -8.74 -1.51
N LEU A 30 7.32 -9.62 -0.61
CA LEU A 30 7.80 -10.96 -0.97
C LEU A 30 6.65 -11.81 -1.56
N GLU A 31 5.46 -11.74 -0.97
CA GLU A 31 4.30 -12.48 -1.44
C GLU A 31 3.80 -11.98 -2.81
N ALA A 32 4.08 -10.73 -3.16
CA ALA A 32 3.66 -10.12 -4.42
C ALA A 32 4.75 -10.15 -5.50
N ARG A 33 5.85 -10.90 -5.32
CA ARG A 33 6.97 -10.89 -6.28
C ARG A 33 6.55 -11.25 -7.70
N GLU A 34 5.75 -12.29 -7.87
CA GLU A 34 5.30 -12.77 -9.18
C GLU A 34 3.94 -12.21 -9.55
N ALA A 35 3.01 -12.21 -8.60
CA ALA A 35 1.64 -11.72 -8.80
C ALA A 35 1.11 -11.15 -7.49
N VAL A 36 0.25 -10.13 -7.60
CA VAL A 36 -0.44 -9.58 -6.44
C VAL A 36 -1.47 -10.59 -5.94
N THR A 37 -1.42 -10.92 -4.66
CA THR A 37 -2.29 -11.92 -4.02
C THR A 37 -3.15 -11.29 -2.93
N VAL A 38 -4.20 -12.00 -2.52
CA VAL A 38 -5.02 -11.61 -1.36
C VAL A 38 -4.16 -11.50 -0.11
N ALA A 39 -3.23 -12.45 0.11
CA ALA A 39 -2.33 -12.43 1.27
C ALA A 39 -1.46 -11.18 1.28
N ALA A 40 -0.94 -10.74 0.13
CA ALA A 40 -0.15 -9.52 0.03
C ALA A 40 -0.97 -8.29 0.44
N PHE A 41 -2.22 -8.19 -0.01
CA PHE A 41 -3.12 -7.12 0.42
C PHE A 41 -3.42 -7.16 1.91
N ASP A 42 -3.63 -8.35 2.47
CA ASP A 42 -3.90 -8.49 3.91
C ASP A 42 -2.73 -7.97 4.74
N HIS A 43 -1.50 -8.24 4.34
CA HIS A 43 -0.32 -7.73 5.02
C HIS A 43 -0.14 -6.22 4.82
N ARG A 44 -0.48 -5.67 3.66
CA ARG A 44 -0.51 -4.21 3.46
C ARG A 44 -1.55 -3.56 4.37
N THR A 45 -2.75 -4.14 4.45
CA THR A 45 -3.82 -3.65 5.32
C THR A 45 -3.38 -3.64 6.78
N LEU A 46 -2.69 -4.68 7.23
CA LEU A 46 -2.18 -4.75 8.60
C LEU A 46 -1.21 -3.60 8.89
N ALA A 47 -0.27 -3.34 8.00
CA ALA A 47 0.69 -2.25 8.16
C ALA A 47 -0.02 -0.88 8.16
N VAL A 48 -0.95 -0.65 7.23
CA VAL A 48 -1.74 0.59 7.16
C VAL A 48 -2.51 0.79 8.48
N ARG A 49 -3.19 -0.24 8.95
CA ARG A 49 -3.99 -0.18 10.18
C ARG A 49 -3.14 0.18 11.38
N ASN A 50 -2.00 -0.46 11.55
CA ASN A 50 -1.14 -0.24 12.72
C ASN A 50 -0.59 1.19 12.74
N TYR A 51 -0.14 1.71 11.61
CA TYR A 51 0.36 3.08 11.55
C TYR A 51 -0.78 4.10 11.68
N HIS A 52 -1.94 3.82 11.11
CA HIS A 52 -3.12 4.67 11.27
C HIS A 52 -3.54 4.73 12.74
N ASP A 53 -3.68 3.59 13.41
CA ASP A 53 -4.11 3.50 14.81
C ASP A 53 -3.13 4.21 15.76
N SER A 54 -1.84 4.20 15.45
CA SER A 54 -0.82 4.88 16.23
C SER A 54 -0.64 6.36 15.89
N GLY A 55 -1.35 6.87 14.88
CA GLY A 55 -1.22 8.25 14.42
C GLY A 55 0.09 8.56 13.71
N ASN A 56 0.81 7.55 13.22
CA ASN A 56 2.11 7.72 12.57
C ASN A 56 1.96 7.99 11.07
N VAL A 57 1.68 9.24 10.71
CA VAL A 57 1.46 9.65 9.32
C VAL A 57 2.68 9.40 8.44
N ALA A 58 3.87 9.70 8.94
CA ALA A 58 5.10 9.54 8.16
C ALA A 58 5.31 8.09 7.74
N SER A 59 5.17 7.15 8.67
CA SER A 59 5.33 5.72 8.39
C SER A 59 4.16 5.12 7.61
N LEU A 60 2.96 5.68 7.75
CA LEU A 60 1.77 5.27 7.01
C LEU A 60 1.96 5.38 5.50
N ARG A 61 2.71 6.37 5.04
CA ARG A 61 2.94 6.62 3.62
C ARG A 61 3.62 5.44 2.92
N SER A 62 4.50 4.72 3.60
CA SER A 62 5.21 3.58 3.02
C SER A 62 4.30 2.42 2.62
N PRO A 63 3.45 1.87 3.51
CA PRO A 63 2.51 0.83 3.08
C PRO A 63 1.46 1.34 2.09
N LEU A 64 1.07 2.61 2.14
CA LEU A 64 0.18 3.19 1.13
C LEU A 64 0.86 3.26 -0.24
N ALA A 65 2.15 3.57 -0.31
CA ALA A 65 2.90 3.47 -1.56
C ALA A 65 2.86 2.05 -2.11
N GLY A 66 3.00 1.05 -1.25
CA GLY A 66 2.87 -0.36 -1.63
C GLY A 66 1.47 -0.72 -2.14
N VAL A 67 0.43 -0.18 -1.53
CA VAL A 67 -0.95 -0.37 -2.02
C VAL A 67 -1.11 0.22 -3.42
N SER A 68 -0.57 1.42 -3.65
CA SER A 68 -0.57 2.04 -4.98
C SER A 68 0.10 1.14 -6.02
N VAL A 69 1.27 0.57 -5.70
CA VAL A 69 1.97 -0.38 -6.59
C VAL A 69 1.09 -1.57 -6.92
N PHE A 70 0.44 -2.17 -5.92
CA PHE A 70 -0.43 -3.34 -6.13
C PHE A 70 -1.64 -2.99 -6.99
N LEU A 71 -2.29 -1.87 -6.74
CA LEU A 71 -3.45 -1.43 -7.53
C LEU A 71 -3.06 -1.17 -8.99
N ASP A 72 -1.91 -0.55 -9.22
CA ASP A 72 -1.39 -0.35 -10.57
C ASP A 72 -1.19 -1.68 -11.30
N ARG A 73 -0.59 -2.66 -10.62
CA ARG A 73 -0.35 -3.99 -11.19
C ARG A 73 -1.66 -4.73 -11.55
N LEU A 74 -2.75 -4.40 -10.87
CA LEU A 74 -4.08 -4.96 -11.16
C LEU A 74 -4.87 -4.15 -12.18
N GLY A 75 -4.29 -3.08 -12.73
CA GLY A 75 -4.96 -2.22 -13.69
C GLY A 75 -5.95 -1.21 -13.06
N ARG A 76 -5.90 -1.03 -11.75
CA ARG A 76 -6.73 -0.07 -11.03
C ARG A 76 -5.99 1.27 -10.91
N PHE A 77 -5.87 1.96 -12.05
CA PHE A 77 -4.96 3.10 -12.20
C PHE A 77 -5.43 4.35 -11.47
N GLU A 78 -6.73 4.63 -11.45
CA GLU A 78 -7.24 5.84 -10.79
C GLU A 78 -7.06 5.80 -9.28
N PRO A 79 -7.50 4.75 -8.56
CA PRO A 79 -7.23 4.66 -7.13
C PRO A 79 -5.74 4.58 -6.80
N ALA A 80 -4.94 3.91 -7.64
CA ALA A 80 -3.49 3.88 -7.45
C ALA A 80 -2.90 5.30 -7.46
N SER A 81 -3.35 6.14 -8.37
CA SER A 81 -2.87 7.53 -8.51
C SER A 81 -3.31 8.41 -7.33
N THR A 82 -4.55 8.25 -6.87
CA THR A 82 -5.05 8.98 -5.70
C THR A 82 -4.23 8.65 -4.46
N ILE A 83 -3.99 7.38 -4.22
CA ILE A 83 -3.19 6.93 -3.06
C ILE A 83 -1.74 7.38 -3.21
N ALA A 84 -1.17 7.32 -4.42
CA ALA A 84 0.19 7.78 -4.68
C ALA A 84 0.39 9.25 -4.31
N GLY A 85 -0.61 10.10 -4.55
CA GLY A 85 -0.53 11.52 -4.21
C GLY A 85 -0.35 11.77 -2.72
N PHE A 86 -1.03 10.99 -1.88
CA PHE A 86 -0.83 11.06 -0.43
C PHE A 86 0.50 10.42 0.00
N ALA A 87 0.85 9.30 -0.60
CA ALA A 87 1.98 8.48 -0.16
C ALA A 87 3.35 9.03 -0.53
N LEU A 88 3.44 9.89 -1.55
CA LEU A 88 4.72 10.36 -2.07
C LEU A 88 5.51 11.14 -1.01
N SER A 89 6.62 10.58 -0.60
CA SER A 89 7.54 11.14 0.39
C SER A 89 8.91 10.47 0.25
N PRO A 90 10.00 11.09 0.76
CA PRO A 90 11.31 10.47 0.71
C PRO A 90 11.35 9.10 1.39
N LEU A 91 10.67 8.95 2.52
CA LEU A 91 10.60 7.68 3.25
C LEU A 91 9.90 6.60 2.43
N ALA A 92 8.77 6.92 1.81
CA ALA A 92 8.02 5.97 0.99
C ALA A 92 8.84 5.54 -0.23
N VAL A 93 9.52 6.45 -0.89
CA VAL A 93 10.39 6.15 -2.04
C VAL A 93 11.53 5.22 -1.63
N ALA A 94 12.15 5.46 -0.47
CA ALA A 94 13.22 4.60 0.04
C ALA A 94 12.71 3.19 0.42
N ALA A 95 11.52 3.12 1.05
CA ALA A 95 10.95 1.85 1.51
C ALA A 95 10.36 1.01 0.38
N ALA A 96 9.87 1.64 -0.68
CA ALA A 96 9.24 0.97 -1.82
C ALA A 96 9.94 1.40 -3.12
N PRO A 97 11.05 0.74 -3.50
CA PRO A 97 11.84 1.16 -4.68
C PRO A 97 11.06 1.21 -5.99
N GLU A 98 10.06 0.34 -6.17
CA GLU A 98 9.21 0.30 -7.35
C GLU A 98 8.18 1.43 -7.42
N PHE A 99 8.03 2.22 -6.36
CA PHE A 99 6.99 3.26 -6.29
C PHE A 99 7.18 4.35 -7.35
N MET A 100 8.41 4.81 -7.57
CA MET A 100 8.67 5.82 -8.61
C MET A 100 8.40 5.30 -10.01
N THR A 101 8.71 4.04 -10.28
CA THR A 101 8.38 3.39 -11.55
C THR A 101 6.86 3.30 -11.73
N THR A 102 6.13 2.99 -10.65
CA THR A 102 4.66 2.96 -10.66
C THR A 102 4.09 4.34 -10.99
N ILE A 103 4.59 5.40 -10.38
CA ILE A 103 4.14 6.77 -10.67
C ILE A 103 4.36 7.11 -12.14
N ALA A 104 5.55 6.79 -12.69
CA ALA A 104 5.84 7.02 -14.10
C ALA A 104 4.87 6.25 -15.01
N HIS A 105 4.56 5.01 -14.68
CA HIS A 105 3.60 4.19 -15.41
C HIS A 105 2.18 4.79 -15.36
N LEU A 106 1.73 5.23 -14.18
CA LEU A 106 0.42 5.86 -14.02
C LEU A 106 0.30 7.15 -14.84
N ARG A 107 1.35 7.96 -14.86
CA ARG A 107 1.40 9.16 -15.71
C ARG A 107 1.31 8.83 -17.19
N ASP A 108 1.96 7.74 -17.59
CA ASP A 108 1.96 7.30 -18.97
C ASP A 108 0.59 6.78 -19.41
N VAL A 109 -0.04 5.95 -18.57
CA VAL A 109 -1.34 5.33 -18.88
C VAL A 109 -2.49 6.33 -18.86
N LEU A 110 -2.55 7.19 -17.82
CA LEU A 110 -3.65 8.14 -17.63
C LEU A 110 -3.41 9.50 -18.31
N GLY A 111 -2.17 9.80 -18.64
CA GLY A 111 -1.74 11.14 -19.01
C GLY A 111 -1.41 11.99 -17.78
N ALA A 112 -0.44 12.89 -17.93
CA ALA A 112 0.07 13.70 -16.83
C ALA A 112 -1.03 14.52 -16.15
N ARG A 113 -1.96 15.09 -16.91
CA ARG A 113 -3.04 15.93 -16.37
C ARG A 113 -3.98 15.15 -15.45
N ILE A 114 -4.45 13.97 -15.90
CA ILE A 114 -5.38 13.15 -15.12
C ILE A 114 -4.67 12.61 -13.88
N TYR A 115 -3.44 12.11 -14.04
CA TYR A 115 -2.65 11.67 -12.89
C TYR A 115 -2.52 12.77 -11.84
N GLU A 116 -2.13 13.99 -12.25
CA GLU A 116 -1.93 15.10 -11.31
C GLU A 116 -3.23 15.48 -10.58
N LEU A 117 -4.37 15.46 -11.27
CA LEU A 117 -5.66 15.75 -10.63
C LEU A 117 -5.98 14.71 -9.54
N LEU A 118 -5.78 13.44 -9.83
CA LEU A 118 -6.03 12.35 -8.88
C LEU A 118 -5.05 12.41 -7.71
N ALA A 119 -3.77 12.63 -8.00
CA ALA A 119 -2.74 12.75 -6.97
C ALA A 119 -3.02 13.92 -6.02
N GLN A 120 -3.47 15.06 -6.55
CA GLN A 120 -3.84 16.22 -5.74
C GLN A 120 -5.02 15.92 -4.81
N ARG A 121 -6.00 15.14 -5.27
CA ARG A 121 -7.10 14.69 -4.41
C ARG A 121 -6.60 13.87 -3.22
N GLY A 122 -5.70 12.94 -3.48
CA GLY A 122 -5.10 12.12 -2.42
C GLY A 122 -4.26 12.95 -1.46
N GLU A 123 -3.44 13.84 -1.97
CA GLU A 123 -2.60 14.72 -1.17
C GLU A 123 -3.43 15.62 -0.23
N ALA A 124 -4.62 16.03 -0.66
CA ALA A 124 -5.51 16.88 0.12
C ALA A 124 -6.27 16.11 1.21
N MET A 125 -6.27 14.79 1.21
CA MET A 125 -6.94 13.98 2.22
C MET A 125 -6.18 14.01 3.55
N ASN A 126 -6.92 13.95 4.66
CA ASN A 126 -6.30 13.69 5.97
C ASN A 126 -6.03 12.19 6.14
N MET A 127 -5.36 11.82 7.22
CA MET A 127 -4.97 10.44 7.49
C MET A 127 -6.18 9.50 7.56
N ALA A 128 -7.26 9.92 8.22
CA ALA A 128 -8.46 9.09 8.33
C ALA A 128 -9.13 8.88 6.96
N ALA A 129 -9.21 9.92 6.15
CA ALA A 129 -9.82 9.84 4.83
C ALA A 129 -9.03 8.94 3.88
N ILE A 130 -7.72 9.07 3.84
CA ILE A 130 -6.90 8.23 2.96
C ILE A 130 -6.89 6.77 3.41
N ALA A 131 -6.87 6.51 4.72
CA ALA A 131 -6.95 5.16 5.25
C ALA A 131 -8.28 4.50 4.86
N ALA A 132 -9.40 5.20 5.05
CA ALA A 132 -10.72 4.70 4.66
C ALA A 132 -10.81 4.43 3.16
N TYR A 133 -10.28 5.33 2.34
CA TYR A 133 -10.23 5.16 0.90
C TYR A 133 -9.41 3.93 0.51
N ALA A 134 -8.24 3.76 1.13
CA ALA A 134 -7.37 2.61 0.87
C ALA A 134 -8.06 1.30 1.25
N TYR A 135 -8.71 1.22 2.42
CA TYR A 135 -9.43 0.02 2.84
C TYR A 135 -10.53 -0.35 1.86
N ASP A 136 -11.29 0.63 1.36
CA ASP A 136 -12.34 0.41 0.38
C ASP A 136 -11.76 -0.15 -0.93
N GLN A 137 -10.70 0.45 -1.43
CA GLN A 137 -10.05 0.01 -2.68
C GLN A 137 -9.41 -1.38 -2.53
N ILE A 138 -8.80 -1.66 -1.40
CA ILE A 138 -8.26 -2.99 -1.11
C ILE A 138 -9.39 -4.02 -1.07
N GLY A 139 -10.51 -3.69 -0.44
CA GLY A 139 -11.69 -4.57 -0.39
C GLY A 139 -12.21 -4.92 -1.77
N GLN A 140 -12.32 -3.95 -2.66
CA GLN A 140 -12.74 -4.17 -4.05
C GLN A 140 -11.74 -5.04 -4.81
N ALA A 141 -10.45 -4.78 -4.64
CA ALA A 141 -9.39 -5.55 -5.30
C ALA A 141 -9.36 -7.00 -4.81
N ARG A 142 -9.53 -7.21 -3.49
CA ARG A 142 -9.61 -8.57 -2.91
C ARG A 142 -10.78 -9.36 -3.48
N THR A 143 -11.95 -8.75 -3.57
CA THR A 143 -13.14 -9.38 -4.13
C THR A 143 -12.88 -9.82 -5.57
N GLU A 144 -12.27 -8.97 -6.38
CA GLU A 144 -11.92 -9.30 -7.76
C GLU A 144 -10.94 -10.48 -7.83
N LEU A 145 -9.89 -10.47 -6.99
CA LEU A 145 -8.92 -11.57 -6.94
C LEU A 145 -9.55 -12.88 -6.50
N GLU A 146 -10.47 -12.85 -5.55
CA GLU A 146 -11.19 -14.05 -5.08
C GLU A 146 -12.09 -14.63 -6.16
N GLN A 147 -12.69 -13.79 -7.01
CA GLN A 147 -13.53 -14.23 -8.12
C GLN A 147 -12.76 -14.92 -9.24
N LEU A 148 -11.46 -14.68 -9.36
CA LEU A 148 -10.60 -15.26 -10.39
C LEU A 148 -10.08 -16.66 -10.03
N ARG A 149 -10.39 -17.16 -8.84
CA ARG A 149 -9.99 -18.50 -8.40
C ARG A 149 -10.84 -19.59 -9.04
#